data_a1252aad5f89c634253941e985e4d95f
#
_entry.id   a1252aad5f89c634253941e985e4d95f
#
_cell.length_a   1.000
_cell.length_b   1.000
_cell.length_c   1.000
_cell.angle_alpha   90.00
_cell.angle_beta   90.00
_cell.angle_gamma   90.00
#
_symmetry.space_group_name_H-M   'P 1'
#
loop_
_entity.id
_entity.type
_entity.pdbx_description
1 polymer ?
#
loop_
_entity_poly.entity_id
_entity_poly.type
_entity_poly.pdbx_seq_one_letter_code
_entity_poly.pdbx_strand_id
1 'polypeptide(L)'
;MSKPVCAIIIPTLGTRDEFLIQCLRSIRASGSAHICIVSPDLDRVVNFREQGLMDQHVQDDSEGLPAAINKAVRALPDHIEFINWLGDDDLLKNSALSTMQSCLQMNPHVGMVFGRCDYIDELGNKIWKNSSGQWASSILTFGPCLVPQPGALFRRQVFNLVKGLNQDLCWAFDLDLFIRIKKVSNLKFVPIDVASFRWHPDSLSVGMRKGSVNEASMVRRAHLSPLLRPLTFIWESPVKRATYIAGMRLSSRIENTLK
;
A
#
# COMPACT_ATOMS: atom_id res chain seq x y z
N MET A 1 3.69 9.85 27.29
CA MET A 1 3.49 10.00 25.83
C MET A 1 2.04 9.67 25.49
N SER A 2 1.38 10.45 24.62
CA SER A 2 0.03 10.13 24.15
C SER A 2 0.05 8.82 23.34
N LYS A 3 -1.04 8.04 23.43
CA LYS A 3 -1.17 6.80 22.62
C LYS A 3 -1.15 7.15 21.12
N PRO A 4 -0.48 6.33 20.27
CA PRO A 4 -0.49 6.56 18.83
C PRO A 4 -1.90 6.43 18.26
N VAL A 5 -2.30 7.36 17.40
CA VAL A 5 -3.60 7.31 16.69
C VAL A 5 -3.48 6.72 15.28
N CYS A 6 -2.25 6.45 14.84
CA CYS A 6 -1.97 5.73 13.58
C CYS A 6 -1.58 4.28 13.86
N ALA A 7 -1.99 3.36 12.99
CA ALA A 7 -1.45 2.00 12.96
C ALA A 7 -0.90 1.66 11.59
N ILE A 8 0.23 0.95 11.58
CA ILE A 8 0.81 0.34 10.39
C ILE A 8 0.74 -1.17 10.54
N ILE A 9 0.10 -1.84 9.57
CA ILE A 9 -0.08 -3.27 9.52
C ILE A 9 1.01 -3.86 8.62
N ILE A 10 1.71 -4.87 9.11
CA ILE A 10 2.78 -5.55 8.38
C ILE A 10 2.40 -7.01 8.22
N PRO A 11 1.80 -7.41 7.09
CA PRO A 11 1.64 -8.82 6.77
C PRO A 11 2.99 -9.41 6.38
N THR A 12 3.39 -10.51 7.00
CA THR A 12 4.67 -11.16 6.74
C THR A 12 4.63 -12.65 7.03
N LEU A 13 5.41 -13.42 6.28
CA LEU A 13 5.69 -14.83 6.59
C LEU A 13 6.83 -14.99 7.58
N GLY A 14 7.52 -13.89 7.97
CA GLY A 14 8.67 -13.94 8.87
C GLY A 14 9.87 -14.68 8.28
N THR A 15 10.09 -14.59 6.97
CA THR A 15 11.19 -15.29 6.27
C THR A 15 12.28 -14.36 5.77
N ARG A 16 12.11 -13.03 5.91
CA ARG A 16 13.01 -11.97 5.41
C ARG A 16 13.37 -11.01 6.55
N ASP A 17 14.02 -11.52 7.60
CA ASP A 17 14.26 -10.79 8.85
C ASP A 17 14.97 -9.45 8.65
N GLU A 18 15.96 -9.38 7.75
CA GLU A 18 16.70 -8.14 7.49
C GLU A 18 15.81 -7.03 6.92
N PHE A 19 14.96 -7.36 5.95
CA PHE A 19 14.02 -6.40 5.38
C PHE A 19 12.95 -5.99 6.40
N LEU A 20 12.41 -6.97 7.12
CA LEU A 20 11.42 -6.72 8.16
C LEU A 20 11.96 -5.77 9.24
N ILE A 21 13.20 -5.98 9.72
CA ILE A 21 13.85 -5.08 10.69
C ILE A 21 13.99 -3.67 10.11
N GLN A 22 14.43 -3.53 8.86
CA GLN A 22 14.53 -2.24 8.18
C GLN A 22 13.17 -1.54 8.07
N CYS A 23 12.12 -2.30 7.67
CA CYS A 23 10.75 -1.82 7.59
C CYS A 23 10.26 -1.29 8.95
N LEU A 24 10.33 -2.09 10.00
CA LEU A 24 9.88 -1.73 11.35
C LEU A 24 10.61 -0.51 11.92
N ARG A 25 11.91 -0.43 11.75
CA ARG A 25 12.72 0.73 12.15
C ARG A 25 12.33 1.98 11.37
N SER A 26 12.07 1.86 10.07
CA SER A 26 11.65 2.98 9.23
C SER A 26 10.30 3.56 9.69
N ILE A 27 9.37 2.70 10.12
CA ILE A 27 8.08 3.12 10.66
C ILE A 27 8.29 3.92 11.95
N ARG A 28 9.12 3.43 12.89
CA ARG A 28 9.44 4.17 14.14
C ARG A 28 10.08 5.54 13.87
N ALA A 29 10.95 5.63 12.86
CA ALA A 29 11.55 6.89 12.43
C ALA A 29 10.58 7.84 11.71
N SER A 30 9.51 7.30 11.12
CA SER A 30 8.51 8.05 10.36
C SER A 30 7.50 8.81 11.24
N GLY A 31 7.27 8.34 12.48
CA GLY A 31 6.34 8.96 13.43
C GLY A 31 5.84 7.99 14.50
N SER A 32 4.92 8.48 15.33
CA SER A 32 4.27 7.65 16.35
C SER A 32 3.24 6.71 15.69
N ALA A 33 3.49 5.40 15.73
CA ALA A 33 2.63 4.39 15.17
C ALA A 33 2.45 3.19 16.10
N HIS A 34 1.26 2.61 16.11
CA HIS A 34 0.98 1.27 16.58
C HIS A 34 1.34 0.29 15.47
N ILE A 35 2.37 -0.53 15.67
CA ILE A 35 2.83 -1.51 14.68
C ILE A 35 2.16 -2.85 14.95
N CYS A 36 1.33 -3.29 14.01
CA CYS A 36 0.64 -4.57 14.06
C CYS A 36 1.22 -5.54 13.02
N ILE A 37 1.91 -6.58 13.47
CA ILE A 37 2.40 -7.64 12.59
C ILE A 37 1.31 -8.70 12.43
N VAL A 38 1.07 -9.12 11.18
CA VAL A 38 0.17 -10.23 10.84
C VAL A 38 1.02 -11.35 10.26
N SER A 39 1.12 -12.47 10.97
CA SER A 39 1.93 -13.61 10.52
C SER A 39 1.30 -14.94 10.92
N PRO A 40 1.59 -16.03 10.17
CA PRO A 40 1.12 -17.37 10.53
C PRO A 40 1.89 -17.95 11.72
N ASP A 41 3.04 -17.37 12.08
CA ASP A 41 3.94 -17.90 13.11
C ASP A 41 4.41 -16.77 14.04
N LEU A 42 3.90 -16.77 15.28
CA LEU A 42 4.27 -15.78 16.30
C LEU A 42 5.75 -15.93 16.70
N ASP A 43 6.29 -17.14 16.77
CA ASP A 43 7.65 -17.38 17.28
C ASP A 43 8.71 -16.70 16.41
N ARG A 44 8.42 -16.54 15.11
CA ARG A 44 9.30 -15.83 14.17
C ARG A 44 9.34 -14.31 14.39
N VAL A 45 8.32 -13.75 15.02
CA VAL A 45 8.16 -12.29 15.13
C VAL A 45 8.14 -11.80 16.58
N VAL A 46 8.09 -12.70 17.57
CA VAL A 46 7.98 -12.34 18.98
C VAL A 46 9.13 -11.47 19.48
N ASN A 47 10.34 -11.69 18.99
CA ASN A 47 11.53 -10.93 19.34
C ASN A 47 11.41 -9.43 19.00
N PHE A 48 10.60 -9.06 18.02
CA PHE A 48 10.37 -7.65 17.66
C PHE A 48 9.57 -6.90 18.72
N ARG A 49 8.78 -7.60 19.53
CA ARG A 49 8.08 -6.99 20.68
C ARG A 49 9.07 -6.58 21.75
N GLU A 50 10.03 -7.44 22.10
CA GLU A 50 11.07 -7.18 23.09
C GLU A 50 11.98 -6.01 22.66
N GLN A 51 12.22 -5.87 21.36
CA GLN A 51 12.97 -4.77 20.76
C GLN A 51 12.17 -3.46 20.64
N GLY A 52 10.89 -3.43 21.04
CA GLY A 52 10.01 -2.27 20.89
C GLY A 52 9.62 -1.97 19.42
N LEU A 53 9.81 -2.93 18.51
CA LEU A 53 9.52 -2.78 17.09
C LEU A 53 8.12 -3.27 16.70
N MET A 54 7.43 -4.01 17.58
CA MET A 54 6.06 -4.50 17.39
C MET A 54 5.22 -4.20 18.63
N ASP A 55 4.01 -3.70 18.45
CA ASP A 55 3.05 -3.45 19.53
C ASP A 55 1.99 -4.55 19.62
N GLN A 56 1.59 -5.13 18.49
CA GLN A 56 0.55 -6.14 18.38
C GLN A 56 0.92 -7.22 17.36
N HIS A 57 0.55 -8.46 17.65
CA HIS A 57 0.53 -9.57 16.70
C HIS A 57 -0.90 -10.02 16.45
N VAL A 58 -1.22 -10.35 15.21
CA VAL A 58 -2.46 -10.97 14.78
C VAL A 58 -2.12 -12.23 13.99
N GLN A 59 -2.73 -13.33 14.35
CA GLN A 59 -2.56 -14.61 13.65
C GLN A 59 -3.12 -14.52 12.23
N ASP A 60 -2.29 -14.84 11.24
CA ASP A 60 -2.72 -15.00 9.84
C ASP A 60 -3.32 -16.40 9.64
N ASP A 61 -4.52 -16.47 9.11
CA ASP A 61 -5.21 -17.73 8.81
C ASP A 61 -4.89 -18.26 7.41
N SER A 62 -3.96 -17.61 6.69
CA SER A 62 -3.55 -17.96 5.32
C SER A 62 -4.67 -17.89 4.27
N GLU A 63 -5.65 -17.02 4.50
CA GLU A 63 -6.77 -16.76 3.58
C GLU A 63 -6.44 -15.70 2.52
N GLY A 64 -5.18 -15.31 2.41
CA GLY A 64 -4.67 -14.31 1.47
C GLY A 64 -4.46 -12.93 2.09
N LEU A 65 -3.66 -12.13 1.39
CA LEU A 65 -3.19 -10.83 1.88
C LEU A 65 -4.32 -9.85 2.25
N PRO A 66 -5.39 -9.67 1.44
CA PRO A 66 -6.51 -8.79 1.82
C PRO A 66 -7.25 -9.27 3.08
N ALA A 67 -7.39 -10.58 3.28
CA ALA A 67 -8.03 -11.17 4.46
C ALA A 67 -7.21 -10.90 5.71
N ALA A 68 -5.89 -11.13 5.65
CA ALA A 68 -4.94 -10.87 6.73
C ALA A 68 -4.98 -9.39 7.17
N ILE A 69 -4.92 -8.44 6.22
CA ILE A 69 -5.00 -7.01 6.50
C ILE A 69 -6.35 -6.64 7.12
N ASN A 70 -7.47 -7.11 6.56
CA ASN A 70 -8.80 -6.85 7.10
C ASN A 70 -8.95 -7.38 8.54
N LYS A 71 -8.41 -8.58 8.82
CA LYS A 71 -8.39 -9.18 10.17
C LYS A 71 -7.62 -8.29 11.14
N ALA A 72 -6.43 -7.82 10.74
CA ALA A 72 -5.64 -6.93 11.55
C ALA A 72 -6.38 -5.61 11.85
N VAL A 73 -6.98 -4.96 10.84
CA VAL A 73 -7.73 -3.71 11.04
C VAL A 73 -8.86 -3.87 12.05
N ARG A 74 -9.57 -5.03 12.03
CA ARG A 74 -10.62 -5.33 13.03
C ARG A 74 -10.06 -5.49 14.44
N ALA A 75 -8.86 -6.05 14.57
CA ALA A 75 -8.19 -6.31 15.85
C ALA A 75 -7.48 -5.09 16.45
N LEU A 76 -7.33 -3.97 15.70
CA LEU A 76 -6.69 -2.77 16.20
C LEU A 76 -7.48 -2.13 17.35
N PRO A 77 -6.79 -1.52 18.35
CA PRO A 77 -7.42 -0.75 19.40
C PRO A 77 -8.36 0.35 18.86
N ASP A 78 -9.42 0.66 19.62
CA ASP A 78 -10.47 1.61 19.19
C ASP A 78 -9.96 3.03 18.99
N HIS A 79 -8.93 3.46 19.70
CA HIS A 79 -8.33 4.79 19.59
C HIS A 79 -7.52 5.01 18.31
N ILE A 80 -7.31 3.96 17.49
CA ILE A 80 -6.64 4.09 16.19
C ILE A 80 -7.61 4.68 15.17
N GLU A 81 -7.26 5.87 14.68
CA GLU A 81 -8.04 6.64 13.70
C GLU A 81 -7.53 6.47 12.26
N PHE A 82 -6.22 6.29 12.10
CA PHE A 82 -5.56 6.22 10.80
C PHE A 82 -4.82 4.90 10.64
N ILE A 83 -4.87 4.35 9.44
CA ILE A 83 -4.27 3.04 9.14
C ILE A 83 -3.54 3.07 7.79
N ASN A 84 -2.51 2.26 7.68
CA ASN A 84 -1.92 1.81 6.42
C ASN A 84 -1.39 0.38 6.61
N TRP A 85 -1.06 -0.27 5.52
CA TRP A 85 -0.26 -1.49 5.54
C TRP A 85 0.98 -1.30 4.68
N LEU A 86 2.04 -2.04 4.98
CA LEU A 86 3.28 -2.06 4.21
C LEU A 86 3.69 -3.51 3.94
N GLY A 87 4.32 -3.75 2.81
CA GLY A 87 5.14 -4.94 2.63
C GLY A 87 6.24 -4.99 3.70
N ASP A 88 6.63 -6.20 4.11
CA ASP A 88 7.70 -6.40 5.10
C ASP A 88 9.10 -5.99 4.59
N ASP A 89 9.19 -5.60 3.33
CA ASP A 89 10.38 -5.12 2.60
C ASP A 89 10.32 -3.62 2.24
N ASP A 90 9.18 -2.96 2.42
CA ASP A 90 8.98 -1.54 2.14
C ASP A 90 9.47 -0.65 3.28
N LEU A 91 9.76 0.61 2.97
CA LEU A 91 10.24 1.58 3.96
C LEU A 91 9.39 2.85 3.97
N LEU A 92 9.14 3.43 5.15
CA LEU A 92 8.65 4.79 5.28
C LEU A 92 9.81 5.79 5.35
N LYS A 93 9.61 6.99 4.83
CA LYS A 93 10.56 8.11 4.98
C LYS A 93 10.41 8.76 6.35
N ASN A 94 11.50 9.33 6.84
CA ASN A 94 11.51 10.04 8.12
C ASN A 94 10.41 11.12 8.17
N SER A 95 9.69 11.19 9.29
CA SER A 95 8.61 12.15 9.54
C SER A 95 7.42 12.10 8.55
N ALA A 96 7.41 11.18 7.60
CA ALA A 96 6.34 11.09 6.59
C ALA A 96 4.99 10.78 7.23
N LEU A 97 4.95 9.80 8.14
CA LEU A 97 3.71 9.42 8.83
C LEU A 97 3.12 10.58 9.64
N SER A 98 3.97 11.31 10.38
CA SER A 98 3.55 12.49 11.16
C SER A 98 2.94 13.58 10.26
N THR A 99 3.54 13.83 9.10
CA THR A 99 3.03 14.82 8.13
C THR A 99 1.70 14.39 7.53
N MET A 100 1.57 13.11 7.16
CA MET A 100 0.33 12.58 6.59
C MET A 100 -0.80 12.55 7.61
N GLN A 101 -0.51 12.17 8.86
CA GLN A 101 -1.45 12.22 9.97
C GLN A 101 -1.97 13.63 10.19
N SER A 102 -1.08 14.63 10.30
CA SER A 102 -1.46 16.03 10.46
C SER A 102 -2.34 16.51 9.30
N CYS A 103 -2.02 16.08 8.07
CA CYS A 103 -2.85 16.41 6.90
C CYS A 103 -4.27 15.85 7.01
N LEU A 104 -4.43 14.58 7.46
CA LEU A 104 -5.77 14.00 7.69
C LEU A 104 -6.51 14.70 8.83
N GLN A 105 -5.84 15.02 9.93
CA GLN A 105 -6.45 15.71 11.07
C GLN A 105 -6.99 17.09 10.69
N MET A 106 -6.24 17.85 9.88
CA MET A 106 -6.67 19.17 9.39
C MET A 106 -7.74 19.12 8.29
N ASN A 107 -8.02 17.96 7.70
CA ASN A 107 -8.97 17.82 6.60
C ASN A 107 -9.98 16.69 6.87
N PRO A 108 -11.04 16.93 7.67
CA PRO A 108 -11.99 15.87 8.07
C PRO A 108 -12.73 15.19 6.91
N HIS A 109 -12.90 15.89 5.79
CA HIS A 109 -13.56 15.40 4.58
C HIS A 109 -12.66 14.53 3.68
N VAL A 110 -11.37 14.40 4.03
CA VAL A 110 -10.40 13.57 3.31
C VAL A 110 -10.36 12.19 3.96
N GLY A 111 -10.65 11.15 3.18
CA GLY A 111 -10.61 9.75 3.63
C GLY A 111 -9.26 9.08 3.45
N MET A 112 -8.44 9.62 2.54
CA MET A 112 -7.13 9.09 2.23
C MET A 112 -6.18 10.21 1.80
N VAL A 113 -4.97 10.22 2.34
CA VAL A 113 -3.86 11.00 1.81
C VAL A 113 -2.83 10.08 1.18
N PHE A 114 -2.07 10.59 0.20
CA PHE A 114 -0.98 9.86 -0.41
C PHE A 114 0.14 10.82 -0.83
N GLY A 115 1.36 10.32 -0.87
CA GLY A 115 2.54 11.09 -1.27
C GLY A 115 3.34 10.39 -2.36
N ARG A 116 4.56 10.85 -2.60
CA ARG A 116 5.48 10.25 -3.56
C ARG A 116 6.10 8.98 -2.98
N CYS A 117 6.48 8.06 -3.87
CA CYS A 117 7.16 6.83 -3.49
C CYS A 117 8.40 6.62 -4.36
N ASP A 118 9.54 6.37 -3.72
CA ASP A 118 10.74 5.90 -4.40
C ASP A 118 10.61 4.40 -4.68
N TYR A 119 11.19 3.93 -5.78
CA TYR A 119 11.40 2.52 -6.05
C TYR A 119 12.87 2.24 -5.78
N ILE A 120 13.16 1.25 -4.95
CA ILE A 120 14.51 0.86 -4.55
C ILE A 120 14.79 -0.59 -4.90
N ASP A 121 16.06 -0.94 -5.10
CA ASP A 121 16.51 -2.33 -5.26
C ASP A 121 16.63 -3.04 -3.89
N GLU A 122 17.09 -4.29 -3.91
CA GLU A 122 17.31 -5.09 -2.69
C GLU A 122 18.34 -4.44 -1.74
N LEU A 123 19.31 -3.70 -2.28
CA LEU A 123 20.34 -2.99 -1.52
C LEU A 123 19.87 -1.64 -0.98
N GLY A 124 18.67 -1.18 -1.37
CA GLY A 124 18.11 0.12 -0.98
C GLY A 124 18.52 1.26 -1.92
N ASN A 125 19.19 1.00 -3.04
CA ASN A 125 19.53 2.01 -4.02
C ASN A 125 18.28 2.44 -4.79
N LYS A 126 18.16 3.74 -5.04
CA LYS A 126 17.02 4.28 -5.78
C LYS A 126 17.10 3.98 -7.26
N ILE A 127 16.08 3.33 -7.80
CA ILE A 127 15.94 2.96 -9.21
C ILE A 127 15.08 3.97 -9.95
N TRP A 128 13.98 4.39 -9.32
CA TRP A 128 13.01 5.28 -9.91
C TRP A 128 12.19 6.00 -8.83
N LYS A 129 11.49 7.08 -9.22
CA LYS A 129 10.59 7.80 -8.34
C LYS A 129 9.22 7.95 -8.97
N ASN A 130 8.18 7.53 -8.25
CA ASN A 130 6.81 7.88 -8.59
C ASN A 130 6.53 9.31 -8.10
N SER A 131 6.52 10.24 -9.04
CA SER A 131 6.24 11.66 -8.79
C SER A 131 4.83 12.06 -9.19
N SER A 132 3.92 11.11 -9.37
CA SER A 132 2.51 11.37 -9.68
C SER A 132 1.89 12.24 -8.58
N GLY A 133 1.24 13.33 -8.98
CA GLY A 133 0.60 14.28 -8.07
C GLY A 133 -0.90 13.99 -7.90
N GLN A 134 -1.65 15.01 -7.51
CA GLN A 134 -3.10 14.93 -7.28
C GLN A 134 -3.89 14.32 -8.45
N TRP A 135 -3.47 14.54 -9.69
CA TRP A 135 -4.09 14.00 -10.89
C TRP A 135 -4.13 12.47 -10.95
N ALA A 136 -3.19 11.79 -10.27
CA ALA A 136 -3.16 10.31 -10.21
C ALA A 136 -4.48 9.74 -9.65
N SER A 137 -5.06 10.41 -8.66
CA SER A 137 -6.35 10.01 -8.09
C SER A 137 -7.51 10.17 -9.08
N SER A 138 -7.39 11.08 -10.05
CA SER A 138 -8.45 11.33 -11.02
C SER A 138 -8.57 10.25 -12.08
N ILE A 139 -7.48 9.57 -12.40
CA ILE A 139 -7.44 8.56 -13.46
C ILE A 139 -7.62 7.11 -12.98
N LEU A 140 -7.83 6.86 -11.69
CA LEU A 140 -7.91 5.51 -11.11
C LEU A 140 -8.85 4.56 -11.87
N THR A 141 -9.99 5.07 -12.37
CA THR A 141 -11.00 4.26 -13.07
C THR A 141 -10.66 4.03 -14.55
N PHE A 142 -9.86 4.88 -15.16
CA PHE A 142 -9.59 4.87 -16.60
C PHE A 142 -8.14 4.57 -16.96
N GLY A 143 -7.21 4.91 -16.05
CA GLY A 143 -5.76 4.83 -16.27
C GLY A 143 -5.07 3.79 -15.39
N PRO A 144 -3.72 3.75 -15.44
CA PRO A 144 -2.94 2.94 -14.52
C PRO A 144 -3.13 3.42 -13.06
N CYS A 145 -2.95 2.52 -12.09
CA CYS A 145 -2.84 2.92 -10.69
C CYS A 145 -1.48 3.58 -10.47
N LEU A 146 -1.49 4.92 -10.33
CA LEU A 146 -0.28 5.72 -10.07
C LEU A 146 -0.25 6.27 -8.64
N VAL A 147 -1.25 5.95 -7.83
CA VAL A 147 -1.25 6.20 -6.39
C VAL A 147 -0.46 5.09 -5.72
N PRO A 148 0.72 5.38 -5.12
CA PRO A 148 1.52 4.34 -4.50
C PRO A 148 0.88 3.92 -3.17
N GLN A 149 0.58 2.64 -3.03
CA GLN A 149 -0.05 2.10 -1.81
C GLN A 149 0.85 2.27 -0.57
N PRO A 150 2.18 1.99 -0.59
CA PRO A 150 3.04 2.22 0.57
C PRO A 150 3.09 3.69 1.01
N GLY A 151 2.87 4.61 0.07
CA GLY A 151 2.80 6.06 0.29
C GLY A 151 1.42 6.58 0.67
N ALA A 152 0.50 5.74 1.12
CA ALA A 152 -0.87 6.12 1.50
C ALA A 152 -1.08 6.11 3.02
N LEU A 153 -2.08 6.85 3.50
CA LEU A 153 -2.62 6.75 4.86
C LEU A 153 -4.14 6.96 4.79
N PHE A 154 -4.88 6.05 5.43
CA PHE A 154 -6.32 5.99 5.34
C PHE A 154 -6.97 6.39 6.67
N ARG A 155 -8.10 7.06 6.61
CA ARG A 155 -8.99 7.19 7.76
C ARG A 155 -9.69 5.85 8.00
N ARG A 156 -9.49 5.22 9.19
CA ARG A 156 -10.06 3.90 9.54
C ARG A 156 -11.58 3.86 9.38
N GLN A 157 -12.25 4.95 9.75
CA GLN A 157 -13.71 5.05 9.58
C GLN A 157 -14.13 4.93 8.11
N VAL A 158 -13.39 5.55 7.17
CA VAL A 158 -13.70 5.47 5.74
C VAL A 158 -13.36 4.09 5.18
N PHE A 159 -12.23 3.49 5.61
CA PHE A 159 -11.90 2.10 5.27
C PHE A 159 -13.02 1.14 5.68
N ASN A 160 -13.56 1.28 6.90
CA ASN A 160 -14.65 0.45 7.40
C ASN A 160 -15.97 0.73 6.65
N LEU A 161 -16.27 2.00 6.33
CA LEU A 161 -17.45 2.39 5.56
C LEU A 161 -17.50 1.70 4.20
N VAL A 162 -16.36 1.57 3.53
CA VAL A 162 -16.25 0.86 2.25
C VAL A 162 -16.02 -0.66 2.43
N LYS A 163 -16.15 -1.20 3.65
CA LYS A 163 -16.04 -2.63 3.99
C LYS A 163 -14.65 -3.23 3.80
N GLY A 164 -13.59 -2.42 3.93
CA GLY A 164 -12.21 -2.89 3.86
C GLY A 164 -11.75 -3.33 2.47
N LEU A 165 -10.75 -4.20 2.43
CA LEU A 165 -10.23 -4.78 1.19
C LEU A 165 -11.15 -5.88 0.66
N ASN A 166 -11.29 -5.97 -0.66
CA ASN A 166 -11.99 -7.07 -1.32
C ASN A 166 -11.10 -8.33 -1.30
N GLN A 167 -11.56 -9.39 -0.63
CA GLN A 167 -10.81 -10.63 -0.43
C GLN A 167 -10.78 -11.54 -1.66
N ASP A 168 -11.64 -11.29 -2.65
CA ASP A 168 -11.65 -12.04 -3.93
C ASP A 168 -10.51 -11.58 -4.87
N LEU A 169 -9.79 -10.52 -4.52
CA LEU A 169 -8.71 -9.96 -5.33
C LEU A 169 -7.33 -10.37 -4.77
N CYS A 170 -6.41 -10.68 -5.70
CA CYS A 170 -5.05 -11.08 -5.35
C CYS A 170 -4.03 -9.95 -5.48
N TRP A 171 -4.20 -9.05 -6.45
CA TRP A 171 -3.20 -8.02 -6.80
C TRP A 171 -3.73 -6.59 -6.81
N ALA A 172 -4.96 -6.38 -7.30
CA ALA A 172 -5.53 -5.05 -7.52
C ALA A 172 -6.50 -4.61 -6.41
N PHE A 173 -6.37 -5.18 -5.22
CA PHE A 173 -7.21 -4.86 -4.06
C PHE A 173 -7.00 -3.44 -3.54
N ASP A 174 -5.79 -2.88 -3.72
CA ASP A 174 -5.48 -1.49 -3.43
C ASP A 174 -6.21 -0.52 -4.38
N LEU A 175 -6.16 -0.79 -5.70
CA LEU A 175 -6.88 -0.03 -6.71
C LEU A 175 -8.39 -0.04 -6.45
N ASP A 176 -8.95 -1.22 -6.14
CA ASP A 176 -10.37 -1.38 -5.80
C ASP A 176 -10.74 -0.53 -4.59
N LEU A 177 -9.93 -0.60 -3.52
CA LEU A 177 -10.13 0.21 -2.31
C LEU A 177 -10.08 1.71 -2.62
N PHE A 178 -9.07 2.17 -3.37
CA PHE A 178 -8.92 3.60 -3.71
C PHE A 178 -10.13 4.13 -4.49
N ILE A 179 -10.63 3.35 -5.44
CA ILE A 179 -11.83 3.72 -6.20
C ILE A 179 -13.07 3.78 -5.30
N ARG A 180 -13.23 2.82 -4.37
CA ARG A 180 -14.37 2.81 -3.41
C ARG A 180 -14.28 3.98 -2.42
N ILE A 181 -13.10 4.28 -1.89
CA ILE A 181 -12.89 5.43 -1.02
C ILE A 181 -13.20 6.73 -1.78
N LYS A 182 -12.73 6.86 -3.02
CA LYS A 182 -12.98 8.06 -3.85
C LYS A 182 -14.47 8.33 -4.10
N LYS A 183 -15.32 7.30 -4.09
CA LYS A 183 -16.79 7.46 -4.25
C LYS A 183 -17.48 8.05 -3.02
N VAL A 184 -16.89 7.92 -1.84
CA VAL A 184 -17.50 8.32 -0.55
C VAL A 184 -16.72 9.43 0.17
N SER A 185 -15.50 9.73 -0.28
CA SER A 185 -14.61 10.70 0.37
C SER A 185 -13.58 11.26 -0.64
N ASN A 186 -12.82 12.27 -0.21
CA ASN A 186 -11.76 12.85 -1.03
C ASN A 186 -10.43 12.13 -0.82
N LEU A 187 -9.63 12.05 -1.90
CA LEU A 187 -8.23 11.65 -1.89
C LEU A 187 -7.37 12.91 -2.04
N LYS A 188 -6.38 13.09 -1.18
CA LYS A 188 -5.52 14.29 -1.19
C LYS A 188 -4.06 13.91 -1.34
N PHE A 189 -3.40 14.52 -2.31
CA PHE A 189 -1.96 14.39 -2.49
C PHE A 189 -1.21 15.31 -1.52
N VAL A 190 -0.18 14.77 -0.86
CA VAL A 190 0.78 15.51 -0.04
C VAL A 190 2.11 15.52 -0.78
N PRO A 191 2.70 16.71 -1.12
CA PRO A 191 3.85 16.81 -2.02
C PRO A 191 5.19 16.46 -1.36
N ILE A 192 5.23 15.38 -0.56
CA ILE A 192 6.42 14.86 0.10
C ILE A 192 6.74 13.44 -0.36
N ASP A 193 7.97 13.01 -0.12
CA ASP A 193 8.38 11.63 -0.28
C ASP A 193 7.96 10.87 0.98
N VAL A 194 7.08 9.86 0.83
CA VAL A 194 6.46 9.15 1.96
C VAL A 194 7.09 7.78 2.17
N ALA A 195 7.34 7.06 1.10
CA ALA A 195 7.77 5.66 1.18
C ALA A 195 8.83 5.31 0.15
N SER A 196 9.44 4.16 0.34
CA SER A 196 10.22 3.45 -0.67
C SER A 196 9.63 2.06 -0.85
N PHE A 197 9.26 1.72 -2.08
CA PHE A 197 8.81 0.40 -2.49
C PHE A 197 10.01 -0.41 -2.96
N ARG A 198 10.24 -1.57 -2.36
CA ARG A 198 11.33 -2.46 -2.74
C ARG A 198 10.91 -3.33 -3.92
N TRP A 199 11.66 -3.19 -5.02
CA TRP A 199 11.39 -3.91 -6.25
C TRP A 199 12.35 -5.09 -6.37
N HIS A 200 11.84 -6.30 -6.23
CA HIS A 200 12.60 -7.54 -6.42
C HIS A 200 11.72 -8.62 -7.07
N PRO A 201 12.31 -9.70 -7.64
CA PRO A 201 11.57 -10.73 -8.37
C PRO A 201 10.46 -11.41 -7.55
N ASP A 202 10.67 -11.57 -6.24
CA ASP A 202 9.72 -12.23 -5.34
C ASP A 202 8.58 -11.30 -4.86
N SER A 203 8.58 -10.02 -5.24
CA SER A 203 7.46 -9.12 -4.97
C SER A 203 6.21 -9.58 -5.71
N LEU A 204 5.07 -9.63 -5.03
CA LEU A 204 3.77 -10.10 -5.57
C LEU A 204 3.41 -9.43 -6.90
N SER A 205 3.62 -8.13 -7.02
CA SER A 205 3.29 -7.34 -8.22
C SER A 205 4.30 -7.49 -9.35
N VAL A 206 5.54 -7.93 -9.04
CA VAL A 206 6.61 -8.11 -10.03
C VAL A 206 6.55 -9.50 -10.66
N GLY A 207 6.44 -10.55 -9.85
CA GLY A 207 6.44 -11.94 -10.29
C GLY A 207 5.21 -12.31 -11.15
N MET A 208 4.03 -11.77 -10.85
CA MET A 208 2.75 -12.13 -11.50
C MET A 208 2.16 -10.98 -12.35
N ARG A 209 3.01 -10.23 -13.04
CA ARG A 209 2.64 -9.00 -13.78
C ARG A 209 1.42 -9.12 -14.70
N LYS A 210 1.29 -10.22 -15.48
CA LYS A 210 0.13 -10.41 -16.37
C LYS A 210 -1.18 -10.56 -15.58
N GLY A 211 -1.16 -11.29 -14.47
CA GLY A 211 -2.30 -11.45 -13.55
C GLY A 211 -2.74 -10.10 -12.99
N SER A 212 -1.80 -9.34 -12.43
CA SER A 212 -2.03 -8.02 -11.85
C SER A 212 -2.65 -7.03 -12.84
N VAL A 213 -2.12 -6.94 -14.08
CA VAL A 213 -2.67 -6.04 -15.12
C VAL A 213 -4.08 -6.44 -15.53
N ASN A 214 -4.38 -7.73 -15.63
CA ASN A 214 -5.72 -8.20 -15.98
C ASN A 214 -6.73 -7.95 -14.86
N GLU A 215 -6.38 -8.27 -13.62
CA GLU A 215 -7.23 -8.02 -12.45
C GLU A 215 -7.51 -6.52 -12.28
N ALA A 216 -6.51 -5.66 -12.43
CA ALA A 216 -6.71 -4.21 -12.41
C ALA A 216 -7.70 -3.73 -13.50
N SER A 217 -7.72 -4.37 -14.67
CA SER A 217 -8.71 -4.08 -15.71
C SER A 217 -10.11 -4.54 -15.32
N MET A 218 -10.23 -5.72 -14.70
CA MET A 218 -11.51 -6.23 -14.20
C MET A 218 -12.07 -5.29 -13.13
N VAL A 219 -11.25 -4.87 -12.19
CA VAL A 219 -11.61 -3.91 -11.13
C VAL A 219 -12.13 -2.61 -11.75
N ARG A 220 -11.38 -2.00 -12.68
CA ARG A 220 -11.82 -0.76 -13.33
C ARG A 220 -13.17 -0.92 -14.03
N ARG A 221 -13.36 -2.01 -14.80
CA ARG A 221 -14.65 -2.31 -15.47
C ARG A 221 -15.80 -2.45 -14.48
N ALA A 222 -15.58 -3.13 -13.35
CA ALA A 222 -16.59 -3.30 -12.32
C ALA A 222 -17.07 -1.96 -11.74
N HIS A 223 -16.15 -0.99 -11.63
CA HIS A 223 -16.45 0.34 -11.11
C HIS A 223 -16.96 1.36 -12.12
N LEU A 224 -16.94 1.04 -13.43
CA LEU A 224 -17.50 1.88 -14.48
C LEU A 224 -19.03 1.80 -14.53
N SER A 225 -19.65 2.92 -14.90
CA SER A 225 -21.06 2.94 -15.27
C SER A 225 -21.34 1.89 -16.36
N PRO A 226 -22.48 1.16 -16.31
CA PRO A 226 -22.86 0.19 -17.34
C PRO A 226 -22.79 0.76 -18.76
N LEU A 227 -23.12 2.03 -18.95
CA LEU A 227 -23.08 2.74 -20.25
C LEU A 227 -21.66 2.89 -20.80
N LEU A 228 -20.64 2.99 -19.93
CA LEU A 228 -19.23 3.15 -20.34
C LEU A 228 -18.49 1.84 -20.52
N ARG A 229 -19.01 0.74 -19.97
CA ARG A 229 -18.37 -0.58 -20.07
C ARG A 229 -18.12 -1.03 -21.51
N PRO A 230 -19.05 -0.88 -22.46
CA PRO A 230 -18.80 -1.23 -23.86
C PRO A 230 -17.66 -0.44 -24.51
N LEU A 231 -17.37 0.78 -24.02
CA LEU A 231 -16.34 1.65 -24.57
C LEU A 231 -14.93 1.36 -24.03
N THR A 232 -14.77 0.41 -23.08
CA THR A 232 -13.48 0.11 -22.46
C THR A 232 -12.41 -0.33 -23.46
N PHE A 233 -12.78 -0.90 -24.60
CA PHE A 233 -11.86 -1.30 -25.65
C PHE A 233 -11.02 -0.12 -26.19
N ILE A 234 -11.53 1.12 -26.11
CA ILE A 234 -10.85 2.31 -26.62
C ILE A 234 -9.56 2.60 -25.85
N TRP A 235 -9.57 2.48 -24.51
CA TRP A 235 -8.43 2.87 -23.67
C TRP A 235 -7.78 1.70 -22.92
N GLU A 236 -8.48 0.58 -22.73
CA GLU A 236 -7.99 -0.52 -21.88
C GLU A 236 -6.75 -1.20 -22.48
N SER A 237 -6.75 -1.46 -23.79
CA SER A 237 -5.59 -2.07 -24.46
C SER A 237 -4.34 -1.17 -24.41
N PRO A 238 -4.40 0.13 -24.74
CA PRO A 238 -3.28 1.05 -24.54
C PRO A 238 -2.81 1.14 -23.10
N VAL A 239 -3.73 1.20 -22.12
CA VAL A 239 -3.39 1.27 -20.68
C VAL A 239 -2.67 -0.01 -20.24
N LYS A 240 -3.18 -1.19 -20.59
CA LYS A 240 -2.53 -2.47 -20.29
C LYS A 240 -1.12 -2.51 -20.86
N ARG A 241 -0.96 -2.16 -22.14
CA ARG A 241 0.33 -2.15 -22.82
C ARG A 241 1.31 -1.17 -22.18
N ALA A 242 0.88 0.04 -21.87
CA ALA A 242 1.70 1.05 -21.20
C ALA A 242 2.16 0.59 -19.81
N THR A 243 1.25 0.03 -19.00
CA THR A 243 1.55 -0.50 -17.66
C THR A 243 2.55 -1.65 -17.73
N TYR A 244 2.36 -2.58 -18.68
CA TYR A 244 3.25 -3.72 -18.88
C TYR A 244 4.66 -3.27 -19.29
N ILE A 245 4.77 -2.35 -20.26
CA ILE A 245 6.06 -1.80 -20.73
C ILE A 245 6.77 -1.03 -19.61
N ALA A 246 6.05 -0.23 -18.83
CA ALA A 246 6.61 0.50 -17.70
C ALA A 246 7.23 -0.47 -16.68
N GLY A 247 6.51 -1.54 -16.33
CA GLY A 247 7.02 -2.57 -15.43
C GLY A 247 8.26 -3.29 -15.98
N MET A 248 8.30 -3.61 -17.29
CA MET A 248 9.49 -4.21 -17.92
C MET A 248 10.71 -3.29 -17.86
N ARG A 249 10.51 -2.00 -18.14
CA ARG A 249 11.60 -1.00 -18.08
C ARG A 249 12.16 -0.83 -16.67
N LEU A 250 11.32 -0.94 -15.64
CA LEU A 250 11.75 -0.93 -14.25
C LEU A 250 12.62 -2.16 -13.93
N SER A 251 12.17 -3.36 -14.28
CA SER A 251 12.95 -4.59 -14.07
C SER A 251 14.30 -4.56 -14.80
N SER A 252 14.34 -4.08 -16.05
CA SER A 252 15.59 -4.00 -16.81
C SER A 252 16.59 -3.00 -16.23
N ARG A 253 16.14 -1.94 -15.55
CA ARG A 253 17.04 -1.02 -14.85
C ARG A 253 17.75 -1.68 -13.68
N ILE A 254 17.06 -2.56 -12.94
CA ILE A 254 17.65 -3.30 -11.82
C ILE A 254 18.72 -4.26 -12.34
N GLU A 255 18.42 -5.04 -13.38
CA GLU A 255 19.38 -5.96 -13.99
C GLU A 255 20.65 -5.26 -14.47
N ASN A 256 20.54 -4.02 -14.94
CA ASN A 256 21.69 -3.21 -15.37
C ASN A 256 22.47 -2.55 -14.22
N THR A 257 21.85 -2.40 -13.03
CA THR A 257 22.51 -1.84 -11.84
C THR A 257 23.28 -2.92 -11.05
N LEU A 258 22.92 -4.19 -11.25
CA LEU A 258 23.57 -5.35 -10.63
C LEU A 258 24.75 -5.92 -11.45
N LYS A 259 24.97 -5.41 -12.66
CA LYS A 259 26.14 -5.70 -13.52
C LYS A 259 27.21 -4.63 -13.37
#